data_00b9afbbfdc869160106061a7a5f4e71
#
_entry.id   00b9afbbfdc869160106061a7a5f4e71
#
_cell.length_a   1.000
_cell.length_b   1.000
_cell.length_c   1.000
_cell.angle_alpha   90.00
_cell.angle_beta   90.00
_cell.angle_gamma   90.00
#
_symmetry.space_group_name_H-M   'P 1'
#
loop_
_entity.id
_entity.type
_entity.pdbx_description
1 polymer ?
#
loop_
_entity_poly.entity_id
_entity_poly.type
_entity_poly.pdbx_seq_one_letter_code
_entity_poly.pdbx_strand_id
1 'polypeptide(L)'
;MFSDKDLRKLIVPLVIEQILAVLVGTADTVMVSYAGESAISGVSLVDMFAYMVITILTALATGGAVIVSQYLGNKEQENANRAAGQLMVGTLLASGVVCVICAALNSQILHLLYGSAEESVLQAAETYMFITAFSFPFLGIYNSSAALFRSMKKTNMTMYVSLLMNVINIAGNAIGIFVLKAGVAGVAVPTLLSRAVAGIVMTALAFNAKHEVYLKAKNVFCRNFEMLRRILKIAIPNAIENGLFALGRVLVTSIVAMFGTAQIAANGVAGSVDLIAIIVVSAMNLAVVTVVGQCVGANRYDEAEHYLKKMMKVSWIATAVLTVLVWLCLPMILSCFAVSEETYHYAYILVMLHNIFATVLHPTSFNLPN
;
A
#
# COMPACT_ATOMS: atom_id res chain seq x y z
N MET A 1 15.64 2.22 24.26
CA MET A 1 15.73 0.99 23.44
C MET A 1 16.23 1.29 22.02
N PHE A 2 15.84 2.40 21.42
CA PHE A 2 16.25 2.84 20.09
C PHE A 2 17.04 4.16 20.15
N SER A 3 18.17 4.25 19.45
CA SER A 3 18.85 5.52 19.24
C SER A 3 18.22 6.32 18.07
N ASP A 4 18.49 7.61 18.00
CA ASP A 4 18.03 8.44 16.87
C ASP A 4 18.59 7.94 15.52
N LYS A 5 19.79 7.35 15.56
CA LYS A 5 20.40 6.72 14.39
C LYS A 5 19.63 5.48 13.93
N ASP A 6 19.10 4.68 14.88
CA ASP A 6 18.29 3.50 14.57
C ASP A 6 16.95 3.90 13.97
N LEU A 7 16.31 4.94 14.54
CA LEU A 7 15.05 5.47 14.01
C LEU A 7 15.25 6.02 12.58
N ARG A 8 16.30 6.78 12.31
CA ARG A 8 16.61 7.26 10.96
C ARG A 8 16.84 6.13 9.97
N LYS A 9 17.61 5.10 10.36
CA LYS A 9 17.86 3.92 9.52
C LYS A 9 16.59 3.11 9.24
N LEU A 10 15.61 3.16 10.13
CA LEU A 10 14.30 2.53 9.94
C LEU A 10 13.41 3.36 9.02
N ILE A 11 13.29 4.67 9.30
CA ILE A 11 12.29 5.55 8.68
C ILE A 11 12.69 5.97 7.26
N VAL A 12 13.95 6.35 7.04
CA VAL A 12 14.37 6.88 5.72
C VAL A 12 14.12 5.90 4.57
N PRO A 13 14.45 4.60 4.67
CA PRO A 13 14.13 3.65 3.60
C PRO A 13 12.61 3.49 3.38
N LEU A 14 11.80 3.58 4.45
CA LEU A 14 10.34 3.52 4.33
C LEU A 14 9.77 4.74 3.60
N VAL A 15 10.29 5.93 3.88
CA VAL A 15 9.90 7.15 3.15
C VAL A 15 10.26 7.02 1.67
N ILE A 16 11.47 6.54 1.35
CA ILE A 16 11.87 6.29 -0.04
C ILE A 16 10.95 5.26 -0.71
N GLU A 17 10.61 4.18 -0.01
CA GLU A 17 9.66 3.16 -0.49
C GLU A 17 8.30 3.78 -0.84
N GLN A 18 7.75 4.68 0.01
CA GLN A 18 6.49 5.35 -0.27
C GLN A 18 6.58 6.34 -1.44
N ILE A 19 7.67 7.09 -1.54
CA ILE A 19 7.92 7.97 -2.70
C ILE A 19 7.94 7.15 -4.00
N LEU A 20 8.68 6.05 -4.00
CA LEU A 20 8.75 5.16 -5.17
C LEU A 20 7.38 4.59 -5.55
N ALA A 21 6.56 4.21 -4.57
CA ALA A 21 5.21 3.70 -4.83
C ALA A 21 4.32 4.75 -5.52
N VAL A 22 4.36 6.01 -5.09
CA VAL A 22 3.61 7.12 -5.72
C VAL A 22 4.13 7.39 -7.13
N LEU A 23 5.45 7.47 -7.31
CA LEU A 23 6.06 7.73 -8.63
C LEU A 23 5.71 6.64 -9.65
N VAL A 24 5.73 5.38 -9.23
CA VAL A 24 5.39 4.25 -10.13
C VAL A 24 3.92 4.26 -10.48
N GLY A 25 3.03 4.47 -9.50
CA GLY A 25 1.60 4.58 -9.78
C GLY A 25 1.28 5.68 -10.80
N THR A 26 1.96 6.82 -10.69
CA THR A 26 1.83 7.90 -11.68
C THR A 26 2.39 7.50 -13.05
N ALA A 27 3.56 6.88 -13.10
CA ALA A 27 4.16 6.41 -14.34
C ALA A 27 3.30 5.36 -15.04
N ASP A 28 2.72 4.42 -14.29
CA ASP A 28 1.81 3.39 -14.81
C ASP A 28 0.59 4.03 -15.47
N THR A 29 -0.06 4.98 -14.80
CA THR A 29 -1.22 5.70 -15.34
C THR A 29 -0.88 6.44 -16.65
N VAL A 30 0.28 7.11 -16.69
CA VAL A 30 0.75 7.79 -17.90
C VAL A 30 1.02 6.78 -19.01
N MET A 31 1.68 5.67 -18.74
CA MET A 31 1.97 4.67 -19.77
C MET A 31 0.70 3.99 -20.29
N VAL A 32 -0.26 3.67 -19.42
CA VAL A 32 -1.54 3.08 -19.82
C VAL A 32 -2.33 4.00 -20.76
N SER A 33 -2.24 5.34 -20.59
CA SER A 33 -2.95 6.29 -21.45
C SER A 33 -2.57 6.15 -22.95
N TYR A 34 -1.35 5.72 -23.24
CA TYR A 34 -0.91 5.44 -24.60
C TYR A 34 -1.52 4.15 -25.20
N ALA A 35 -2.14 3.29 -24.38
CA ALA A 35 -2.85 2.10 -24.85
C ALA A 35 -4.29 2.39 -25.30
N GLY A 36 -4.78 3.63 -25.12
CA GLY A 36 -6.10 4.10 -25.53
C GLY A 36 -7.05 4.37 -24.37
N GLU A 37 -8.16 5.10 -24.65
CA GLU A 37 -9.12 5.54 -23.63
C GLU A 37 -9.82 4.37 -22.93
N SER A 38 -10.23 3.34 -23.66
CA SER A 38 -10.84 2.15 -23.06
C SER A 38 -9.86 1.40 -22.15
N ALA A 39 -8.57 1.39 -22.50
CA ALA A 39 -7.52 0.74 -21.70
C ALA A 39 -7.32 1.46 -20.38
N ILE A 40 -7.12 2.78 -20.39
CA ILE A 40 -6.91 3.55 -19.15
C ILE A 40 -8.15 3.50 -18.26
N SER A 41 -9.36 3.58 -18.84
CA SER A 41 -10.60 3.49 -18.10
C SER A 41 -10.76 2.11 -17.46
N GLY A 42 -10.55 1.04 -18.20
CA GLY A 42 -10.65 -0.33 -17.70
C GLY A 42 -9.64 -0.63 -16.60
N VAL A 43 -8.38 -0.22 -16.78
CA VAL A 43 -7.32 -0.36 -15.75
C VAL A 43 -7.71 0.42 -14.49
N SER A 44 -8.18 1.65 -14.62
CA SER A 44 -8.57 2.49 -13.48
C SER A 44 -9.70 1.88 -12.66
N LEU A 45 -10.70 1.26 -13.30
CA LEU A 45 -11.79 0.55 -12.59
C LEU A 45 -11.24 -0.63 -11.77
N VAL A 46 -10.35 -1.40 -12.36
CA VAL A 46 -9.73 -2.55 -11.67
C VAL A 46 -8.80 -2.08 -10.56
N ASP A 47 -8.05 -1.00 -10.75
CA ASP A 47 -7.15 -0.47 -9.72
C ASP A 47 -7.90 0.02 -8.47
N MET A 48 -9.10 0.60 -8.63
CA MET A 48 -9.98 0.93 -7.51
C MET A 48 -10.38 -0.31 -6.71
N PHE A 49 -10.74 -1.39 -7.40
CA PHE A 49 -11.02 -2.67 -6.76
C PHE A 49 -9.77 -3.31 -6.14
N ALA A 50 -8.66 -3.32 -6.86
CA ALA A 50 -7.38 -3.86 -6.40
C ALA A 50 -6.87 -3.13 -5.14
N TYR A 51 -7.09 -1.82 -5.05
CA TYR A 51 -6.75 -1.04 -3.84
C TYR A 51 -7.42 -1.60 -2.59
N MET A 52 -8.70 -1.97 -2.66
CA MET A 52 -9.42 -2.60 -1.54
C MET A 52 -8.77 -3.95 -1.16
N VAL A 53 -8.45 -4.79 -2.14
CA VAL A 53 -7.78 -6.08 -1.91
C VAL A 53 -6.41 -5.87 -1.28
N ILE A 54 -5.60 -4.95 -1.81
CA ILE A 54 -4.26 -4.62 -1.30
C ILE A 54 -4.35 -4.14 0.15
N THR A 55 -5.32 -3.31 0.47
CA THR A 55 -5.55 -2.79 1.83
C THR A 55 -5.82 -3.93 2.83
N ILE A 56 -6.66 -4.90 2.46
CA ILE A 56 -6.95 -6.08 3.29
C ILE A 56 -5.68 -6.92 3.51
N LEU A 57 -4.91 -7.19 2.45
CA LEU A 57 -3.67 -7.96 2.55
C LEU A 57 -2.60 -7.23 3.37
N THR A 58 -2.54 -5.91 3.27
CA THR A 58 -1.64 -5.08 4.08
C THR A 58 -2.03 -5.07 5.54
N ALA A 59 -3.34 -5.00 5.86
CA ALA A 59 -3.83 -5.10 7.23
C ALA A 59 -3.47 -6.46 7.86
N LEU A 60 -3.56 -7.55 7.10
CA LEU A 60 -3.15 -8.87 7.55
C LEU A 60 -1.63 -8.91 7.83
N ALA A 61 -0.83 -8.33 6.94
CA ALA A 61 0.62 -8.22 7.12
C ALA A 61 0.99 -7.38 8.36
N THR A 62 0.27 -6.27 8.58
CA THR A 62 0.46 -5.40 9.76
C THR A 62 0.13 -6.14 11.07
N GLY A 63 -0.99 -6.87 11.12
CA GLY A 63 -1.33 -7.68 12.30
C GLY A 63 -0.25 -8.71 12.64
N GLY A 64 0.34 -9.35 11.63
CA GLY A 64 1.49 -10.23 11.82
C GLY A 64 2.76 -9.51 12.25
N ALA A 65 3.03 -8.32 11.68
CA ALA A 65 4.19 -7.50 12.06
C ALA A 65 4.16 -7.10 13.53
N VAL A 66 2.98 -6.75 14.07
CA VAL A 66 2.79 -6.44 15.50
C VAL A 66 3.20 -7.62 16.36
N ILE A 67 2.67 -8.81 16.08
CA ILE A 67 2.97 -10.03 16.86
C ILE A 67 4.46 -10.41 16.78
N VAL A 68 5.05 -10.36 15.57
CA VAL A 68 6.48 -10.63 15.39
C VAL A 68 7.33 -9.61 16.14
N SER A 69 6.98 -8.32 16.08
CA SER A 69 7.70 -7.25 16.77
C SER A 69 7.64 -7.43 18.30
N GLN A 70 6.49 -7.82 18.85
CA GLN A 70 6.32 -8.11 20.29
C GLN A 70 7.22 -9.27 20.72
N TYR A 71 7.22 -10.39 19.99
CA TYR A 71 8.10 -11.51 20.32
C TYR A 71 9.59 -11.16 20.20
N LEU A 72 9.97 -10.34 19.22
CA LEU A 72 11.34 -9.81 19.10
C LEU A 72 11.71 -8.93 20.30
N GLY A 73 10.80 -8.07 20.73
CA GLY A 73 10.99 -7.23 21.92
C GLY A 73 11.21 -8.06 23.19
N ASN A 74 10.46 -9.15 23.34
CA ASN A 74 10.58 -10.09 24.46
C ASN A 74 11.73 -11.10 24.29
N LYS A 75 12.53 -11.02 23.20
CA LYS A 75 13.64 -11.94 22.88
C LYS A 75 13.20 -13.39 22.68
N GLU A 76 11.95 -13.62 22.31
CA GLU A 76 11.37 -14.92 22.04
C GLU A 76 11.49 -15.30 20.55
N GLN A 77 12.72 -15.52 20.07
CA GLN A 77 13.02 -15.76 18.66
C GLN A 77 12.22 -16.92 18.05
N GLU A 78 12.04 -18.02 18.78
CA GLU A 78 11.31 -19.20 18.26
C GLU A 78 9.82 -18.88 18.06
N ASN A 79 9.20 -18.13 18.97
CA ASN A 79 7.82 -17.67 18.81
C ASN A 79 7.68 -16.64 17.71
N ALA A 80 8.67 -15.77 17.54
CA ALA A 80 8.74 -14.85 16.39
C ALA A 80 8.81 -15.61 15.05
N ASN A 81 9.64 -16.66 14.96
CA ASN A 81 9.72 -17.52 13.77
C ASN A 81 8.42 -18.29 13.50
N ARG A 82 7.71 -18.74 14.55
CA ARG A 82 6.39 -19.36 14.41
C ARG A 82 5.35 -18.36 13.91
N ALA A 83 5.33 -17.14 14.48
CA ALA A 83 4.43 -16.07 14.04
C ALA A 83 4.69 -15.70 12.57
N ALA A 84 5.95 -15.58 12.17
CA ALA A 84 6.35 -15.31 10.78
C ALA A 84 5.85 -16.41 9.82
N GLY A 85 5.99 -17.68 10.19
CA GLY A 85 5.47 -18.82 9.40
C GLY A 85 3.95 -18.78 9.25
N GLN A 86 3.21 -18.53 10.34
CA GLN A 86 1.75 -18.44 10.30
C GLN A 86 1.26 -17.20 9.54
N LEU A 87 1.97 -16.07 9.64
CA LEU A 87 1.69 -14.89 8.83
C LEU A 87 1.81 -15.21 7.34
N MET A 88 2.91 -15.85 6.93
CA MET A 88 3.13 -16.25 5.54
C MET A 88 2.00 -17.15 5.02
N VAL A 89 1.61 -18.17 5.79
CA VAL A 89 0.50 -19.07 5.41
C VAL A 89 -0.82 -18.30 5.35
N GLY A 90 -1.13 -17.50 6.37
CA GLY A 90 -2.37 -16.72 6.42
C GLY A 90 -2.51 -15.77 5.23
N THR A 91 -1.44 -15.04 4.89
CA THR A 91 -1.46 -14.13 3.75
C THR A 91 -1.52 -14.86 2.41
N LEU A 92 -0.80 -15.99 2.27
CA LEU A 92 -0.85 -16.81 1.05
C LEU A 92 -2.24 -17.41 0.84
N LEU A 93 -2.88 -17.93 1.89
CA LEU A 93 -4.24 -18.47 1.81
C LEU A 93 -5.25 -17.36 1.48
N ALA A 94 -5.19 -16.24 2.19
CA ALA A 94 -6.10 -15.11 1.95
C ALA A 94 -5.96 -14.57 0.52
N SER A 95 -4.74 -14.32 0.08
CA SER A 95 -4.46 -13.81 -1.27
C SER A 95 -4.76 -14.86 -2.36
N GLY A 96 -4.56 -16.16 -2.06
CA GLY A 96 -4.93 -17.25 -2.95
C GLY A 96 -6.44 -17.37 -3.14
N VAL A 97 -7.23 -17.25 -2.05
CA VAL A 97 -8.70 -17.21 -2.14
C VAL A 97 -9.16 -16.01 -2.98
N VAL A 98 -8.60 -14.82 -2.73
CA VAL A 98 -8.91 -13.63 -3.52
C VAL A 98 -8.55 -13.83 -4.99
N CYS A 99 -7.38 -14.40 -5.29
CA CYS A 99 -6.97 -14.74 -6.64
C CYS A 99 -8.00 -15.63 -7.35
N VAL A 100 -8.42 -16.73 -6.71
CA VAL A 100 -9.40 -17.66 -7.26
C VAL A 100 -10.75 -16.97 -7.50
N ILE A 101 -11.23 -16.19 -6.53
CA ILE A 101 -12.49 -15.44 -6.66
C ILE A 101 -12.39 -14.44 -7.82
N CYS A 102 -11.34 -13.63 -7.88
CA CYS A 102 -11.15 -12.64 -8.93
C CYS A 102 -10.97 -13.26 -10.31
N ALA A 103 -10.29 -14.39 -10.43
CA ALA A 103 -10.10 -15.06 -11.71
C ALA A 103 -11.37 -15.80 -12.17
N ALA A 104 -12.07 -16.47 -11.25
CA ALA A 104 -13.26 -17.26 -11.58
C ALA A 104 -14.52 -16.41 -11.79
N LEU A 105 -14.68 -15.32 -11.03
CA LEU A 105 -15.84 -14.43 -11.08
C LEU A 105 -15.52 -13.06 -11.70
N ASN A 106 -14.47 -12.99 -12.52
CA ASN A 106 -13.97 -11.77 -13.14
C ASN A 106 -15.10 -10.93 -13.77
N SER A 107 -15.76 -11.48 -14.77
CA SER A 107 -16.84 -10.80 -15.49
C SER A 107 -18.00 -10.43 -14.58
N GLN A 108 -18.43 -11.35 -13.70
CA GLN A 108 -19.54 -11.12 -12.78
C GLN A 108 -19.27 -9.95 -11.81
N ILE A 109 -18.05 -9.89 -11.26
CA ILE A 109 -17.65 -8.82 -10.35
C ILE A 109 -17.65 -7.47 -11.09
N LEU A 110 -17.07 -7.41 -12.29
CA LEU A 110 -16.96 -6.18 -13.05
C LEU A 110 -18.34 -5.70 -13.54
N HIS A 111 -19.20 -6.60 -14.03
CA HIS A 111 -20.56 -6.22 -14.41
C HIS A 111 -21.42 -5.80 -13.22
N LEU A 112 -21.25 -6.43 -12.05
CA LEU A 112 -21.96 -6.03 -10.83
C LEU A 112 -21.54 -4.62 -10.36
N LEU A 113 -20.24 -4.30 -10.43
CA LEU A 113 -19.71 -3.03 -9.95
C LEU A 113 -19.83 -1.90 -10.99
N TYR A 114 -19.64 -2.23 -12.26
CA TYR A 114 -19.43 -1.25 -13.34
C TYR A 114 -20.26 -1.56 -14.60
N GLY A 115 -21.38 -2.27 -14.48
CA GLY A 115 -22.19 -2.72 -15.61
C GLY A 115 -22.80 -1.60 -16.48
N SER A 116 -22.71 -0.34 -16.04
CA SER A 116 -23.09 0.83 -16.86
C SER A 116 -21.95 1.37 -17.73
N ALA A 117 -20.74 0.82 -17.61
CA ALA A 117 -19.59 1.23 -18.43
C ALA A 117 -19.72 0.65 -19.86
N GLU A 118 -19.01 1.29 -20.80
CA GLU A 118 -18.98 0.82 -22.19
C GLU A 118 -18.36 -0.58 -22.28
N GLU A 119 -18.86 -1.39 -23.20
CA GLU A 119 -18.42 -2.77 -23.40
C GLU A 119 -16.92 -2.87 -23.67
N SER A 120 -16.34 -1.91 -24.42
CA SER A 120 -14.90 -1.82 -24.68
C SER A 120 -14.06 -1.61 -23.40
N VAL A 121 -14.61 -0.87 -22.45
CA VAL A 121 -13.98 -0.61 -21.13
C VAL A 121 -14.07 -1.85 -20.25
N LEU A 122 -15.22 -2.53 -20.25
CA LEU A 122 -15.41 -3.78 -19.51
C LEU A 122 -14.47 -4.88 -20.00
N GLN A 123 -14.32 -5.07 -21.31
CA GLN A 123 -13.40 -6.05 -21.90
C GLN A 123 -11.93 -5.75 -21.53
N ALA A 124 -11.55 -4.46 -21.53
CA ALA A 124 -10.23 -4.03 -21.09
C ALA A 124 -10.03 -4.34 -19.59
N ALA A 125 -11.04 -4.04 -18.75
CA ALA A 125 -11.04 -4.32 -17.33
C ALA A 125 -10.97 -5.83 -17.03
N GLU A 126 -11.72 -6.65 -17.75
CA GLU A 126 -11.72 -8.12 -17.62
C GLU A 126 -10.33 -8.70 -17.92
N THR A 127 -9.72 -8.25 -19.01
CA THR A 127 -8.37 -8.69 -19.40
C THR A 127 -7.35 -8.30 -18.32
N TYR A 128 -7.40 -7.07 -17.82
CA TYR A 128 -6.49 -6.59 -16.79
C TYR A 128 -6.69 -7.31 -15.46
N MET A 129 -7.93 -7.42 -15.00
CA MET A 129 -8.26 -8.07 -13.75
C MET A 129 -7.89 -9.55 -13.75
N PHE A 130 -8.15 -10.27 -14.86
CA PHE A 130 -7.81 -11.68 -14.97
C PHE A 130 -6.31 -11.92 -14.80
N ILE A 131 -5.47 -11.15 -15.51
CA ILE A 131 -4.01 -11.29 -15.42
C ILE A 131 -3.50 -10.84 -14.05
N THR A 132 -3.95 -9.69 -13.55
CA THR A 132 -3.48 -9.14 -12.28
C THR A 132 -3.97 -9.92 -11.07
N ALA A 133 -5.09 -10.65 -11.15
CA ALA A 133 -5.55 -11.55 -10.09
C ALA A 133 -4.47 -12.58 -9.70
N PHE A 134 -3.73 -13.13 -10.67
CA PHE A 134 -2.63 -14.05 -10.39
C PHE A 134 -1.43 -13.39 -9.68
N SER A 135 -1.39 -12.06 -9.63
CA SER A 135 -0.36 -11.35 -8.87
C SER A 135 -0.64 -11.27 -7.36
N PHE A 136 -1.90 -11.44 -6.91
CA PHE A 136 -2.26 -11.30 -5.51
C PHE A 136 -1.55 -12.28 -4.58
N PRO A 137 -1.39 -13.59 -4.88
CA PRO A 137 -0.61 -14.48 -4.05
C PRO A 137 0.83 -14.03 -3.85
N PHE A 138 1.47 -13.54 -4.91
CA PHE A 138 2.83 -13.01 -4.85
C PHE A 138 2.91 -11.72 -4.03
N LEU A 139 1.90 -10.86 -4.15
CA LEU A 139 1.79 -9.65 -3.33
C LEU A 139 1.57 -10.00 -1.85
N GLY A 140 0.77 -11.03 -1.55
CA GLY A 140 0.56 -11.53 -0.18
C GLY A 140 1.87 -11.99 0.46
N ILE A 141 2.66 -12.83 -0.23
CA ILE A 141 3.96 -13.29 0.27
C ILE A 141 5.01 -12.16 0.33
N TYR A 142 4.94 -11.19 -0.59
CA TYR A 142 5.77 -9.99 -0.53
C TYR A 142 5.45 -9.18 0.74
N ASN A 143 4.18 -8.84 0.97
CA ASN A 143 3.76 -8.03 2.11
C ASN A 143 4.10 -8.69 3.45
N SER A 144 3.90 -10.00 3.59
CA SER A 144 4.25 -10.74 4.81
C SER A 144 5.75 -10.78 5.04
N SER A 145 6.55 -11.03 4.00
CA SER A 145 8.02 -11.00 4.11
C SER A 145 8.54 -9.59 4.40
N ALA A 146 7.97 -8.57 3.76
CA ALA A 146 8.32 -7.17 4.02
C ALA A 146 8.00 -6.78 5.47
N ALA A 147 6.83 -7.19 5.99
CA ALA A 147 6.46 -6.99 7.38
C ALA A 147 7.48 -7.64 8.34
N LEU A 148 7.95 -8.85 8.03
CA LEU A 148 9.00 -9.53 8.78
C LEU A 148 10.32 -8.73 8.79
N PHE A 149 10.79 -8.26 7.64
CA PHE A 149 12.01 -7.46 7.56
C PHE A 149 11.89 -6.13 8.28
N ARG A 150 10.73 -5.47 8.20
CA ARG A 150 10.44 -4.24 8.96
C ARG A 150 10.47 -4.50 10.45
N SER A 151 9.88 -5.59 10.95
CA SER A 151 9.93 -5.99 12.36
C SER A 151 11.35 -6.21 12.88
N MET A 152 12.28 -6.63 12.01
CA MET A 152 13.72 -6.75 12.32
C MET A 152 14.52 -5.46 12.08
N LYS A 153 13.88 -4.34 11.81
CA LYS A 153 14.54 -3.04 11.46
C LYS A 153 15.39 -3.09 10.18
N LYS A 154 15.15 -4.06 9.29
CA LYS A 154 15.89 -4.24 8.03
C LYS A 154 15.15 -3.64 6.85
N THR A 155 14.66 -2.40 6.99
CA THR A 155 13.85 -1.70 5.98
C THR A 155 14.61 -1.40 4.68
N ASN A 156 15.93 -1.38 4.70
CA ASN A 156 16.73 -1.30 3.47
C ASN A 156 16.44 -2.47 2.51
N MET A 157 16.18 -3.69 3.05
CA MET A 157 15.86 -4.85 2.21
C MET A 157 14.51 -4.66 1.50
N THR A 158 13.49 -4.18 2.22
CA THR A 158 12.18 -3.91 1.62
C THR A 158 12.27 -2.81 0.56
N MET A 159 13.02 -1.74 0.84
CA MET A 159 13.25 -0.66 -0.11
C MET A 159 13.95 -1.15 -1.39
N TYR A 160 15.01 -1.95 -1.30
CA TYR A 160 15.72 -2.45 -2.49
C TYR A 160 14.86 -3.39 -3.32
N VAL A 161 14.08 -4.28 -2.68
CA VAL A 161 13.20 -5.18 -3.42
C VAL A 161 12.00 -4.42 -4.01
N SER A 162 11.47 -3.42 -3.32
CA SER A 162 10.47 -2.51 -3.88
C SER A 162 11.01 -1.74 -5.09
N LEU A 163 12.24 -1.23 -5.02
CA LEU A 163 12.90 -0.59 -6.16
C LEU A 163 13.04 -1.55 -7.35
N LEU A 164 13.49 -2.78 -7.10
CA LEU A 164 13.58 -3.82 -8.13
C LEU A 164 12.22 -4.11 -8.78
N MET A 165 11.17 -4.26 -7.95
CA MET A 165 9.80 -4.46 -8.42
C MET A 165 9.36 -3.32 -9.34
N ASN A 166 9.62 -2.09 -8.93
CA ASN A 166 9.24 -0.89 -9.67
C ASN A 166 10.00 -0.76 -11.00
N VAL A 167 11.30 -1.05 -11.02
CA VAL A 167 12.10 -1.05 -12.26
C VAL A 167 11.58 -2.10 -13.24
N ILE A 168 11.29 -3.31 -12.78
CA ILE A 168 10.73 -4.38 -13.64
C ILE A 168 9.37 -3.97 -14.17
N ASN A 169 8.51 -3.37 -13.34
CA ASN A 169 7.19 -2.91 -13.74
C ASN A 169 7.26 -1.83 -14.82
N ILE A 170 7.99 -0.74 -14.57
CA ILE A 170 8.14 0.38 -15.52
C ILE A 170 8.77 -0.08 -16.84
N ALA A 171 9.88 -0.82 -16.77
CA ALA A 171 10.54 -1.32 -17.98
C ALA A 171 9.63 -2.29 -18.75
N GLY A 172 8.93 -3.17 -18.05
CA GLY A 172 7.98 -4.09 -18.64
C GLY A 172 6.79 -3.39 -19.31
N ASN A 173 6.20 -2.40 -18.64
CA ASN A 173 5.10 -1.59 -19.18
C ASN A 173 5.56 -0.83 -20.44
N ALA A 174 6.76 -0.23 -20.41
CA ALA A 174 7.32 0.45 -21.56
C ALA A 174 7.49 -0.51 -22.76
N ILE A 175 8.01 -1.70 -22.52
CA ILE A 175 8.14 -2.73 -23.57
C ILE A 175 6.75 -3.20 -24.04
N GLY A 176 5.84 -3.49 -23.11
CA GLY A 176 4.50 -3.99 -23.41
C GLY A 176 3.66 -3.03 -24.24
N ILE A 177 3.73 -1.72 -23.92
CA ILE A 177 2.95 -0.69 -24.60
C ILE A 177 3.62 -0.21 -25.88
N PHE A 178 4.90 0.20 -25.81
CA PHE A 178 5.54 0.91 -26.94
C PHE A 178 6.17 -0.04 -27.95
N VAL A 179 6.67 -1.22 -27.53
CA VAL A 179 7.32 -2.18 -28.42
C VAL A 179 6.35 -3.25 -28.89
N LEU A 180 5.68 -3.92 -27.94
CA LEU A 180 4.78 -5.04 -28.26
C LEU A 180 3.38 -4.59 -28.67
N LYS A 181 2.99 -3.36 -28.34
CA LYS A 181 1.64 -2.79 -28.57
C LYS A 181 0.52 -3.72 -28.09
N ALA A 182 0.75 -4.35 -26.93
CA ALA A 182 -0.12 -5.38 -26.38
C ALA A 182 -1.35 -4.82 -25.62
N GLY A 183 -1.62 -3.50 -25.74
CA GLY A 183 -2.75 -2.85 -25.08
C GLY A 183 -2.73 -3.04 -23.57
N VAL A 184 -3.87 -3.40 -22.99
CA VAL A 184 -4.03 -3.60 -21.53
C VAL A 184 -3.15 -4.74 -21.01
N ALA A 185 -2.97 -5.83 -21.78
CA ALA A 185 -2.10 -6.94 -21.38
C ALA A 185 -0.64 -6.50 -21.26
N GLY A 186 -0.23 -5.48 -22.04
CA GLY A 186 1.11 -4.87 -21.97
C GLY A 186 1.44 -4.21 -20.63
N VAL A 187 0.46 -3.95 -19.77
CA VAL A 187 0.63 -3.43 -18.41
C VAL A 187 0.34 -4.50 -17.35
N ALA A 188 -0.67 -5.34 -17.62
CA ALA A 188 -1.06 -6.40 -16.67
C ALA A 188 0.05 -7.45 -16.47
N VAL A 189 0.71 -7.89 -17.54
CA VAL A 189 1.77 -8.90 -17.48
C VAL A 189 2.99 -8.39 -16.72
N PRO A 190 3.55 -7.22 -16.98
CA PRO A 190 4.64 -6.66 -16.18
C PRO A 190 4.28 -6.46 -14.70
N THR A 191 3.03 -6.08 -14.40
CA THR A 191 2.54 -6.00 -13.02
C THR A 191 2.57 -7.36 -12.33
N LEU A 192 2.12 -8.42 -13.01
CA LEU A 192 2.21 -9.78 -12.49
C LEU A 192 3.68 -10.20 -12.30
N LEU A 193 4.54 -9.99 -13.29
CA LEU A 193 5.95 -10.40 -13.24
C LEU A 193 6.73 -9.65 -12.16
N SER A 194 6.55 -8.35 -12.04
CA SER A 194 7.23 -7.53 -11.03
C SER A 194 6.85 -7.97 -9.61
N ARG A 195 5.56 -8.21 -9.33
CA ARG A 195 5.08 -8.72 -8.06
C ARG A 195 5.55 -10.14 -7.79
N ALA A 196 5.60 -11.00 -8.83
CA ALA A 196 6.11 -12.37 -8.69
C ALA A 196 7.59 -12.37 -8.33
N VAL A 197 8.42 -11.62 -9.03
CA VAL A 197 9.85 -11.49 -8.71
C VAL A 197 10.04 -10.92 -7.30
N ALA A 198 9.35 -9.85 -6.95
CA ALA A 198 9.46 -9.24 -5.62
C ALA A 198 9.04 -10.22 -4.51
N GLY A 199 7.92 -10.92 -4.68
CA GLY A 199 7.42 -11.91 -3.73
C GLY A 199 8.39 -13.08 -3.55
N ILE A 200 8.92 -13.63 -4.64
CA ILE A 200 9.88 -14.73 -4.61
C ILE A 200 11.19 -14.28 -3.94
N VAL A 201 11.75 -13.14 -4.34
CA VAL A 201 13.00 -12.62 -3.77
C VAL A 201 12.86 -12.35 -2.28
N MET A 202 11.80 -11.63 -1.86
CA MET A 202 11.58 -11.34 -0.45
C MET A 202 11.39 -12.61 0.38
N THR A 203 10.65 -13.59 -0.14
CA THR A 203 10.44 -14.87 0.52
C THR A 203 11.75 -15.67 0.62
N ALA A 204 12.53 -15.72 -0.46
CA ALA A 204 13.84 -16.38 -0.44
C ALA A 204 14.79 -15.76 0.60
N LEU A 205 14.81 -14.44 0.69
CA LEU A 205 15.57 -13.73 1.72
C LEU A 205 15.06 -14.05 3.14
N ALA A 206 13.73 -14.20 3.31
CA ALA A 206 13.13 -14.51 4.60
C ALA A 206 13.43 -15.95 5.09
N PHE A 207 13.78 -16.87 4.20
CA PHE A 207 14.25 -18.21 4.58
C PHE A 207 15.71 -18.26 5.05
N ASN A 208 16.46 -17.17 4.92
CA ASN A 208 17.87 -17.15 5.30
C ASN A 208 18.03 -17.14 6.83
N ALA A 209 18.57 -18.24 7.38
CA ALA A 209 18.79 -18.45 8.80
C ALA A 209 19.79 -17.47 9.47
N LYS A 210 20.48 -16.62 8.69
CA LYS A 210 21.34 -15.56 9.22
C LYS A 210 20.57 -14.37 9.80
N HIS A 211 19.25 -14.33 9.57
CA HIS A 211 18.40 -13.29 10.12
C HIS A 211 17.96 -13.65 11.54
N GLU A 212 17.69 -12.59 12.34
CA GLU A 212 17.20 -12.75 13.72
C GLU A 212 15.86 -13.49 13.75
N VAL A 213 14.96 -13.17 12.81
CA VAL A 213 13.76 -13.98 12.53
C VAL A 213 13.83 -14.45 11.08
N TYR A 214 13.52 -15.71 10.87
CA TYR A 214 13.50 -16.31 9.54
C TYR A 214 12.40 -17.36 9.41
N LEU A 215 11.99 -17.62 8.19
CA LEU A 215 10.99 -18.63 7.89
C LEU A 215 11.63 -20.02 8.01
N LYS A 216 11.04 -20.87 8.87
CA LYS A 216 11.37 -22.30 8.94
C LYS A 216 10.28 -23.05 8.18
N ALA A 217 10.64 -23.93 7.24
CA ALA A 217 9.69 -24.74 6.50
C ALA A 217 8.73 -25.49 7.45
N LYS A 218 9.24 -26.03 8.56
CA LYS A 218 8.44 -26.66 9.61
C LYS A 218 7.34 -25.71 10.14
N ASN A 219 7.64 -24.43 10.38
CA ASN A 219 6.69 -23.46 10.93
C ASN A 219 5.67 -22.98 9.89
N VAL A 220 6.03 -23.03 8.62
CA VAL A 220 5.11 -22.72 7.49
C VAL A 220 4.08 -23.83 7.33
N PHE A 221 4.50 -25.09 7.37
CA PHE A 221 3.60 -26.24 7.18
C PHE A 221 2.89 -26.70 8.45
N CYS A 222 3.37 -26.32 9.64
CA CYS A 222 2.74 -26.70 10.90
C CYS A 222 1.63 -25.71 11.27
N ARG A 223 0.38 -26.13 11.19
CA ARG A 223 -0.78 -25.26 11.53
C ARG A 223 -0.78 -24.93 13.03
N ASN A 224 -0.69 -23.65 13.35
CA ASN A 224 -0.86 -23.12 14.69
C ASN A 224 -2.05 -22.15 14.71
N PHE A 225 -3.25 -22.69 14.90
CA PHE A 225 -4.49 -21.90 14.90
C PHE A 225 -4.51 -20.84 15.99
N GLU A 226 -3.87 -21.06 17.13
CA GLU A 226 -3.82 -20.06 18.20
C GLU A 226 -3.02 -18.84 17.75
N MET A 227 -1.84 -19.05 17.14
CA MET A 227 -1.02 -17.96 16.60
C MET A 227 -1.76 -17.21 15.48
N LEU A 228 -2.37 -17.94 14.55
CA LEU A 228 -3.15 -17.33 13.47
C LEU A 228 -4.33 -16.52 14.03
N ARG A 229 -5.04 -17.02 15.04
CA ARG A 229 -6.12 -16.30 15.71
C ARG A 229 -5.64 -15.00 16.36
N ARG A 230 -4.45 -15.01 16.97
CA ARG A 230 -3.83 -13.79 17.54
C ARG A 230 -3.54 -12.76 16.45
N ILE A 231 -2.98 -13.17 15.32
CA ILE A 231 -2.72 -12.30 14.17
C ILE A 231 -4.04 -11.73 13.64
N LEU A 232 -5.05 -12.57 13.40
CA LEU A 232 -6.35 -12.15 12.88
C LEU A 232 -7.10 -11.22 13.82
N LYS A 233 -6.95 -11.37 15.14
CA LYS A 233 -7.56 -10.49 16.14
C LYS A 233 -7.08 -9.03 16.01
N ILE A 234 -5.87 -8.81 15.50
CA ILE A 234 -5.34 -7.47 15.21
C ILE A 234 -5.66 -7.09 13.76
N ALA A 235 -5.49 -8.01 12.82
CA ALA A 235 -5.63 -7.75 11.40
C ALA A 235 -7.08 -7.44 10.98
N ILE A 236 -8.08 -8.13 11.52
CA ILE A 236 -9.48 -7.95 11.13
C ILE A 236 -10.00 -6.55 11.49
N PRO A 237 -9.85 -6.03 12.74
CA PRO A 237 -10.26 -4.67 13.05
C PRO A 237 -9.56 -3.64 12.17
N ASN A 238 -8.25 -3.78 11.93
CA ASN A 238 -7.48 -2.89 11.07
C ASN A 238 -7.99 -2.95 9.61
N ALA A 239 -8.30 -4.14 9.10
CA ALA A 239 -8.87 -4.30 7.75
C ALA A 239 -10.26 -3.67 7.62
N ILE A 240 -11.11 -3.80 8.65
CA ILE A 240 -12.44 -3.16 8.68
C ILE A 240 -12.30 -1.65 8.74
N GLU A 241 -11.43 -1.11 9.58
CA GLU A 241 -11.18 0.32 9.68
C GLU A 241 -10.74 0.90 8.34
N ASN A 242 -9.70 0.35 7.73
CA ASN A 242 -9.22 0.81 6.43
C ASN A 242 -10.27 0.63 5.32
N GLY A 243 -11.06 -0.45 5.38
CA GLY A 243 -12.20 -0.68 4.48
C GLY A 243 -13.31 0.38 4.62
N LEU A 244 -13.63 0.77 5.84
CA LEU A 244 -14.60 1.84 6.09
C LEU A 244 -14.10 3.21 5.60
N PHE A 245 -12.80 3.52 5.76
CA PHE A 245 -12.21 4.71 5.17
C PHE A 245 -12.30 4.70 3.64
N ALA A 246 -11.98 3.57 3.00
CA ALA A 246 -12.09 3.44 1.55
C ALA A 246 -13.55 3.62 1.08
N LEU A 247 -14.50 3.01 1.77
CA LEU A 247 -15.94 3.19 1.50
C LEU A 247 -16.36 4.64 1.67
N GLY A 248 -15.92 5.30 2.75
CA GLY A 248 -16.19 6.73 2.99
C GLY A 248 -15.72 7.61 1.84
N ARG A 249 -14.54 7.36 1.30
CA ARG A 249 -14.02 8.09 0.12
C ARG A 249 -14.91 7.89 -1.12
N VAL A 250 -15.39 6.67 -1.36
CA VAL A 250 -16.31 6.38 -2.47
C VAL A 250 -17.61 7.15 -2.30
N LEU A 251 -18.20 7.14 -1.09
CA LEU A 251 -19.44 7.88 -0.82
C LEU A 251 -19.26 9.39 -0.99
N VAL A 252 -18.16 9.97 -0.51
CA VAL A 252 -17.85 11.39 -0.72
C VAL A 252 -17.72 11.70 -2.21
N THR A 253 -17.00 10.88 -2.96
CA THR A 253 -16.86 11.06 -4.42
C THR A 253 -18.24 10.98 -5.13
N SER A 254 -19.11 10.07 -4.69
CA SER A 254 -20.49 9.96 -5.22
C SER A 254 -21.31 11.22 -4.94
N ILE A 255 -21.15 11.84 -3.77
CA ILE A 255 -21.79 13.13 -3.45
C ILE A 255 -21.22 14.25 -4.31
N VAL A 256 -19.89 14.32 -4.46
CA VAL A 256 -19.23 15.31 -5.31
C VAL A 256 -19.70 15.21 -6.77
N ALA A 257 -19.97 13.99 -7.25
CA ALA A 257 -20.47 13.75 -8.59
C ALA A 257 -21.84 14.43 -8.87
N MET A 258 -22.62 14.71 -7.83
CA MET A 258 -23.90 15.42 -7.97
C MET A 258 -23.74 16.91 -8.31
N PHE A 259 -22.57 17.48 -8.09
CA PHE A 259 -22.31 18.91 -8.32
C PHE A 259 -21.81 19.24 -9.73
N GLY A 260 -21.35 18.25 -10.48
CA GLY A 260 -20.95 18.39 -11.88
C GLY A 260 -19.55 17.89 -12.21
N THR A 261 -19.21 17.93 -13.50
CA THR A 261 -17.95 17.37 -14.02
C THR A 261 -16.71 18.12 -13.56
N ALA A 262 -16.78 19.45 -13.43
CA ALA A 262 -15.68 20.26 -12.96
C ALA A 262 -15.29 19.93 -11.51
N GLN A 263 -16.28 19.69 -10.66
CA GLN A 263 -16.09 19.32 -9.26
C GLN A 263 -15.51 17.91 -9.11
N ILE A 264 -15.96 16.95 -9.93
CA ILE A 264 -15.39 15.59 -9.97
C ILE A 264 -13.92 15.66 -10.37
N ALA A 265 -13.60 16.40 -11.45
CA ALA A 265 -12.25 16.57 -11.92
C ALA A 265 -11.35 17.25 -10.86
N ALA A 266 -11.86 18.29 -10.21
CA ALA A 266 -11.17 19.00 -9.14
C ALA A 266 -10.87 18.07 -7.93
N ASN A 267 -11.84 17.25 -7.53
CA ASN A 267 -11.64 16.26 -6.46
C ASN A 267 -10.58 15.20 -6.83
N GLY A 268 -10.54 14.76 -8.09
CA GLY A 268 -9.51 13.85 -8.60
C GLY A 268 -8.10 14.46 -8.56
N VAL A 269 -7.98 15.71 -9.00
CA VAL A 269 -6.71 16.47 -8.94
C VAL A 269 -6.27 16.67 -7.49
N ALA A 270 -7.17 17.10 -6.61
CA ALA A 270 -6.88 17.28 -5.19
C ALA A 270 -6.43 15.95 -4.54
N GLY A 271 -7.13 14.86 -4.82
CA GLY A 271 -6.74 13.52 -4.32
C GLY A 271 -5.35 13.09 -4.77
N SER A 272 -4.94 13.44 -6.00
CA SER A 272 -3.58 13.16 -6.49
C SER A 272 -2.50 13.96 -5.74
N VAL A 273 -2.80 15.20 -5.40
CA VAL A 273 -1.89 16.06 -4.61
C VAL A 273 -1.82 15.58 -3.15
N ASP A 274 -2.93 15.12 -2.58
CA ASP A 274 -3.00 14.58 -1.20
C ASP A 274 -2.09 13.37 -1.00
N LEU A 275 -1.84 12.56 -2.02
CA LEU A 275 -0.90 11.44 -1.95
C LEU A 275 0.51 11.88 -1.51
N ILE A 276 0.92 13.11 -1.88
CA ILE A 276 2.21 13.66 -1.48
C ILE A 276 2.23 13.92 0.04
N ALA A 277 1.16 14.45 0.60
CA ALA A 277 1.05 14.72 2.04
C ALA A 277 1.05 13.44 2.88
N ILE A 278 0.54 12.34 2.34
CA ILE A 278 0.41 11.05 3.06
C ILE A 278 1.73 10.26 3.10
N ILE A 279 2.70 10.53 2.22
CA ILE A 279 3.95 9.75 2.08
C ILE A 279 4.64 9.53 3.44
N VAL A 280 4.89 10.62 4.18
CA VAL A 280 5.63 10.54 5.45
C VAL A 280 4.81 9.85 6.52
N VAL A 281 3.52 10.11 6.58
CA VAL A 281 2.61 9.50 7.55
C VAL A 281 2.53 7.99 7.35
N SER A 282 2.42 7.53 6.10
CA SER A 282 2.40 6.10 5.75
C SER A 282 3.71 5.40 6.13
N ALA A 283 4.85 6.04 5.89
CA ALA A 283 6.15 5.52 6.31
C ALA A 283 6.27 5.44 7.83
N MET A 284 5.78 6.46 8.54
CA MET A 284 5.77 6.49 10.01
C MET A 284 4.86 5.43 10.61
N ASN A 285 3.69 5.17 10.03
CA ASN A 285 2.81 4.09 10.44
C ASN A 285 3.56 2.74 10.47
N LEU A 286 4.25 2.40 9.38
CA LEU A 286 5.04 1.16 9.31
C LEU A 286 6.17 1.12 10.35
N ALA A 287 6.78 2.26 10.64
CA ALA A 287 7.86 2.36 11.64
C ALA A 287 7.31 2.26 13.08
N VAL A 288 6.14 2.86 13.37
CA VAL A 288 5.48 2.80 14.68
C VAL A 288 5.17 1.35 15.06
N VAL A 289 4.61 0.56 14.15
CA VAL A 289 4.33 -0.87 14.37
C VAL A 289 5.58 -1.62 14.85
N THR A 290 6.73 -1.33 14.25
CA THR A 290 8.00 -1.97 14.63
C THR A 290 8.52 -1.48 15.99
N VAL A 291 8.58 -0.16 16.17
CA VAL A 291 9.21 0.45 17.36
C VAL A 291 8.37 0.22 18.62
N VAL A 292 7.08 0.54 18.53
CA VAL A 292 6.14 0.39 19.64
C VAL A 292 5.93 -1.10 19.93
N GLY A 293 5.75 -1.93 18.90
CA GLY A 293 5.59 -3.38 19.07
C GLY A 293 6.75 -4.03 19.81
N GLN A 294 8.00 -3.67 19.51
CA GLN A 294 9.17 -4.17 20.24
C GLN A 294 9.24 -3.64 21.68
N CYS A 295 8.90 -2.38 21.94
CA CYS A 295 8.87 -1.82 23.29
C CYS A 295 7.79 -2.51 24.14
N VAL A 296 6.60 -2.69 23.61
CA VAL A 296 5.50 -3.41 24.29
C VAL A 296 5.89 -4.86 24.57
N GLY A 297 6.49 -5.55 23.60
CA GLY A 297 6.98 -6.92 23.79
C GLY A 297 8.05 -7.03 24.87
N ALA A 298 8.89 -6.02 25.03
CA ALA A 298 9.89 -5.93 26.11
C ALA A 298 9.32 -5.46 27.45
N ASN A 299 8.01 -5.27 27.59
CA ASN A 299 7.32 -4.68 28.76
C ASN A 299 7.81 -3.26 29.14
N ARG A 300 8.31 -2.51 28.15
CA ARG A 300 8.83 -1.13 28.32
C ARG A 300 7.78 -0.11 27.83
N TYR A 301 6.64 -0.05 28.51
CA TYR A 301 5.50 0.77 28.11
C TYR A 301 5.80 2.26 28.10
N ASP A 302 6.60 2.76 29.06
CA ASP A 302 7.01 4.18 29.12
C ASP A 302 7.82 4.56 27.87
N GLU A 303 8.70 3.67 27.41
CA GLU A 303 9.46 3.88 26.17
C GLU A 303 8.56 3.78 24.94
N ALA A 304 7.60 2.87 24.93
CA ALA A 304 6.63 2.76 23.83
C ALA A 304 5.87 4.08 23.66
N GLU A 305 5.38 4.66 24.75
CA GLU A 305 4.70 5.94 24.75
C GLU A 305 5.62 7.09 24.34
N HIS A 306 6.86 7.10 24.84
CA HIS A 306 7.87 8.09 24.46
C HIS A 306 8.15 8.08 22.95
N TYR A 307 8.40 6.89 22.37
CA TYR A 307 8.67 6.78 20.94
C TYR A 307 7.43 7.10 20.10
N LEU A 308 6.24 6.68 20.51
CA LEU A 308 5.01 7.03 19.82
C LEU A 308 4.83 8.55 19.76
N LYS A 309 4.94 9.25 20.87
CA LYS A 309 4.86 10.72 20.93
C LYS A 309 5.94 11.39 20.06
N LYS A 310 7.17 10.87 20.11
CA LYS A 310 8.29 11.37 19.30
C LYS A 310 8.02 11.20 17.80
N MET A 311 7.58 10.03 17.38
CA MET A 311 7.30 9.74 15.97
C MET A 311 6.09 10.51 15.47
N MET A 312 5.04 10.67 16.28
CA MET A 312 3.91 11.54 15.99
C MET A 312 4.35 13.00 15.79
N LYS A 313 5.19 13.53 16.70
CA LYS A 313 5.72 14.89 16.57
C LYS A 313 6.51 15.07 15.26
N VAL A 314 7.35 14.08 14.90
CA VAL A 314 8.09 14.11 13.63
C VAL A 314 7.13 14.03 12.44
N SER A 315 6.07 13.21 12.51
CA SER A 315 5.05 13.12 11.47
C SER A 315 4.33 14.46 11.28
N TRP A 316 3.93 15.13 12.37
CA TRP A 316 3.28 16.45 12.30
C TRP A 316 4.18 17.50 11.68
N ILE A 317 5.45 17.59 12.12
CA ILE A 317 6.41 18.56 11.57
C ILE A 317 6.64 18.27 10.09
N ALA A 318 6.86 17.02 9.71
CA ALA A 318 7.13 16.66 8.33
C ALA A 318 5.90 16.90 7.43
N THR A 319 4.69 16.57 7.89
CA THR A 319 3.45 16.84 7.15
C THR A 319 3.23 18.34 7.00
N ALA A 320 3.46 19.14 8.07
CA ALA A 320 3.36 20.60 7.99
C ALA A 320 4.35 21.19 6.99
N VAL A 321 5.60 20.72 6.97
CA VAL A 321 6.60 21.16 5.99
C VAL A 321 6.18 20.80 4.57
N LEU A 322 5.71 19.56 4.35
CA LEU A 322 5.20 19.13 3.04
C LEU A 322 3.97 19.95 2.60
N THR A 323 3.05 20.23 3.52
CA THR A 323 1.89 21.09 3.26
C THR A 323 2.32 22.48 2.78
N VAL A 324 3.28 23.11 3.47
CA VAL A 324 3.80 24.43 3.07
C VAL A 324 4.47 24.35 1.71
N LEU A 325 5.27 23.30 1.44
CA LEU A 325 5.90 23.11 0.13
C LEU A 325 4.86 22.91 -0.99
N VAL A 326 3.83 22.11 -0.73
CA VAL A 326 2.72 21.93 -1.69
C VAL A 326 2.02 23.25 -1.95
N TRP A 327 1.73 24.06 -0.94
CA TRP A 327 1.10 25.38 -1.11
C TRP A 327 1.96 26.34 -1.94
N LEU A 328 3.25 26.39 -1.67
CA LEU A 328 4.19 27.23 -2.44
C LEU A 328 4.28 26.81 -3.91
N CYS A 329 4.23 25.49 -4.16
CA CYS A 329 4.30 24.94 -5.51
C CYS A 329 2.93 24.71 -6.15
N LEU A 330 1.81 24.98 -5.45
CA LEU A 330 0.46 24.63 -5.90
C LEU A 330 0.11 25.17 -7.28
N PRO A 331 0.37 26.45 -7.63
CA PRO A 331 0.11 26.94 -8.97
C PRO A 331 0.88 26.16 -10.05
N MET A 332 2.13 25.81 -9.78
CA MET A 332 2.98 25.03 -10.69
C MET A 332 2.47 23.58 -10.81
N ILE A 333 2.08 22.97 -9.68
CA ILE A 333 1.54 21.60 -9.68
C ILE A 333 0.23 21.57 -10.48
N LEU A 334 -0.69 22.51 -10.23
CA LEU A 334 -1.98 22.55 -10.92
C LEU A 334 -1.83 22.87 -12.41
N SER A 335 -0.84 23.67 -12.82
CA SER A 335 -0.57 23.93 -14.23
C SER A 335 -0.11 22.70 -15.04
N CYS A 336 0.36 21.65 -14.36
CA CYS A 336 0.69 20.37 -15.01
C CYS A 336 -0.57 19.57 -15.40
N PHE A 337 -1.74 19.92 -14.85
CA PHE A 337 -3.00 19.30 -15.19
C PHE A 337 -3.71 20.15 -16.26
N ALA A 338 -4.07 19.53 -17.39
CA ALA A 338 -4.82 20.17 -18.45
C ALA A 338 -6.31 20.24 -18.09
N VAL A 339 -6.67 21.14 -17.18
CA VAL A 339 -8.04 21.29 -16.65
C VAL A 339 -8.62 22.66 -17.00
N SER A 340 -9.96 22.78 -16.97
CA SER A 340 -10.65 24.07 -17.17
C SER A 340 -10.33 25.03 -16.02
N GLU A 341 -10.52 26.33 -16.26
CA GLU A 341 -10.31 27.36 -15.24
C GLU A 341 -11.22 27.16 -14.01
N GLU A 342 -12.44 26.70 -14.23
CA GLU A 342 -13.38 26.36 -13.18
C GLU A 342 -12.86 25.18 -12.32
N THR A 343 -12.40 24.09 -12.97
CA THR A 343 -11.79 22.95 -12.29
C THR A 343 -10.54 23.35 -11.54
N TYR A 344 -9.69 24.20 -12.11
CA TYR A 344 -8.50 24.73 -11.44
C TYR A 344 -8.86 25.46 -10.14
N HIS A 345 -9.87 26.33 -10.18
CA HIS A 345 -10.30 27.10 -9.01
C HIS A 345 -10.79 26.18 -7.89
N TYR A 346 -11.67 25.21 -8.20
CA TYR A 346 -12.12 24.22 -7.21
C TYR A 346 -10.99 23.35 -6.69
N ALA A 347 -10.09 22.87 -7.55
CA ALA A 347 -8.95 22.06 -7.14
C ALA A 347 -8.02 22.84 -6.20
N TYR A 348 -7.76 24.12 -6.49
CA TYR A 348 -6.97 24.98 -5.63
C TYR A 348 -7.56 25.09 -4.22
N ILE A 349 -8.87 25.36 -4.11
CA ILE A 349 -9.57 25.46 -2.81
C ILE A 349 -9.53 24.11 -2.09
N LEU A 350 -9.84 23.01 -2.78
CA LEU A 350 -9.85 21.68 -2.19
C LEU A 350 -8.48 21.27 -1.64
N VAL A 351 -7.41 21.48 -2.40
CA VAL A 351 -6.05 21.18 -1.94
C VAL A 351 -5.68 22.02 -0.73
N MET A 352 -6.01 23.32 -0.73
CA MET A 352 -5.74 24.18 0.42
C MET A 352 -6.45 23.68 1.68
N LEU A 353 -7.73 23.34 1.58
CA LEU A 353 -8.53 22.83 2.70
C LEU A 353 -8.05 21.45 3.15
N HIS A 354 -7.87 20.50 2.23
CA HIS A 354 -7.41 19.14 2.55
C HIS A 354 -6.07 19.17 3.28
N ASN A 355 -5.11 19.95 2.83
CA ASN A 355 -3.79 20.02 3.44
C ASN A 355 -3.80 20.65 4.85
N ILE A 356 -4.71 21.59 5.16
CA ILE A 356 -4.89 22.09 6.52
C ILE A 356 -5.33 20.94 7.44
N PHE A 357 -6.39 20.24 7.06
CA PHE A 357 -6.90 19.11 7.83
C PHE A 357 -5.93 17.93 7.85
N ALA A 358 -5.24 17.65 6.75
CA ALA A 358 -4.23 16.61 6.65
C ALA A 358 -3.12 16.78 7.68
N THR A 359 -2.64 18.01 7.88
CA THR A 359 -1.58 18.31 8.87
C THR A 359 -2.00 17.96 10.29
N VAL A 360 -3.27 18.15 10.63
CA VAL A 360 -3.79 17.89 11.99
C VAL A 360 -4.24 16.45 12.16
N LEU A 361 -4.98 15.91 11.19
CA LEU A 361 -5.68 14.63 11.31
C LEU A 361 -4.85 13.42 10.88
N HIS A 362 -4.08 13.53 9.78
CA HIS A 362 -3.38 12.35 9.23
C HIS A 362 -2.38 11.74 10.22
N PRO A 363 -1.48 12.50 10.90
CA PRO A 363 -0.56 11.89 11.83
C PRO A 363 -1.23 11.16 12.98
N THR A 364 -2.38 11.66 13.46
CA THR A 364 -3.14 11.03 14.54
C THR A 364 -3.93 9.82 14.03
N SER A 365 -4.64 9.95 12.91
CA SER A 365 -5.51 8.90 12.38
C SER A 365 -4.74 7.69 11.88
N PHE A 366 -3.54 7.88 11.30
CA PHE A 366 -2.76 6.78 10.74
C PHE A 366 -1.81 6.12 11.75
N ASN A 367 -1.38 6.82 12.80
CA ASN A 367 -0.37 6.30 13.72
C ASN A 367 -0.94 5.80 15.05
N LEU A 368 -2.10 6.29 15.51
CA LEU A 368 -2.68 5.90 16.80
C LEU A 368 -3.39 4.53 16.81
N PRO A 369 -4.08 4.09 15.72
CA PRO A 369 -4.83 2.84 15.75
C PRO A 369 -3.96 1.58 15.79
N ASN A 370 -2.67 1.68 15.54
CA ASN A 370 -1.72 0.58 15.54
C ASN A 370 -0.95 0.52 16.86
#